data_376e30ec9a434f26ac6d0bbec4ef7b8b
#
_entry.id   376e30ec9a434f26ac6d0bbec4ef7b8b
#
_cell.length_a   1.000
_cell.length_b   1.000
_cell.length_c   1.000
_cell.angle_alpha   90.00
_cell.angle_beta   90.00
_cell.angle_gamma   90.00
#
_symmetry.space_group_name_H-M   'P 1'
#
loop_
_entity.id
_entity.type
_entity.pdbx_description
1 polymer ?
#
loop_
_entity_poly.entity_id
_entity_poly.type
_entity_poly.pdbx_seq_one_letter_code
_entity_poly.pdbx_strand_id
1 'polypeptide(L)'
;MAVDLKVYSGGPFEPAFHEVAKDFEKSTGHHLNIEYGTAPQLQKKMADSAPGDLMITATNLMSRPENLAKLVDTSMVLLGKGGVGVMIRKGAPQPNISNTESFKESLGQAEHLIYNKASTGLYIDQLFKKIGVAEKLESKTERFVNGDDAIQRVIRGSGNEFGFGAIAEIKMNETKGVVYLGPLPTEYQNYTNYSGAVMKTSKHPKETQQLIEFLQTDKVRAVFKRTGID
;
A
#
# COMPACT_ATOMS: atom_id res chain seq x y z
N MET A 1 7.02 -6.80 31.28
CA MET A 1 5.55 -6.87 31.36
C MET A 1 5.00 -6.81 29.94
N ALA A 2 3.89 -7.49 29.67
CA ALA A 2 3.19 -7.36 28.37
C ALA A 2 2.68 -5.93 28.21
N VAL A 3 2.71 -5.40 26.99
CA VAL A 3 2.19 -4.06 26.65
C VAL A 3 1.37 -4.13 25.37
N ASP A 4 0.44 -3.18 25.20
CA ASP A 4 -0.30 -2.98 23.98
C ASP A 4 0.41 -1.91 23.14
N LEU A 5 0.86 -2.27 21.94
CA LEU A 5 1.52 -1.36 21.01
C LEU A 5 0.51 -0.85 19.97
N LYS A 6 0.29 0.45 19.91
CA LYS A 6 -0.52 1.08 18.87
C LYS A 6 0.33 1.33 17.63
N VAL A 7 -0.04 0.66 16.53
CA VAL A 7 0.64 0.76 15.24
C VAL A 7 -0.25 1.49 14.22
N TYR A 8 0.26 2.52 13.60
CA TYR A 8 -0.34 3.14 12.41
C TYR A 8 0.40 2.68 11.17
N SER A 9 -0.29 2.02 10.25
CA SER A 9 0.34 1.39 9.08
C SER A 9 -0.36 1.73 7.78
N GLY A 10 0.41 1.87 6.71
CA GLY A 10 -0.14 1.91 5.36
C GLY A 10 -0.82 0.59 4.98
N GLY A 11 -1.94 0.66 4.25
CA GLY A 11 -2.72 -0.50 3.80
C GLY A 11 -1.90 -1.61 3.13
N PRO A 12 -0.86 -1.32 2.32
CA PRO A 12 -0.02 -2.36 1.71
C PRO A 12 0.64 -3.35 2.66
N PHE A 13 0.77 -3.03 3.94
CA PHE A 13 1.31 -3.94 4.96
C PHE A 13 0.27 -4.84 5.62
N GLU A 14 -1.02 -4.57 5.44
CA GLU A 14 -2.11 -5.34 6.06
C GLU A 14 -2.01 -6.84 5.79
N PRO A 15 -1.78 -7.30 4.52
CA PRO A 15 -1.65 -8.74 4.24
C PRO A 15 -0.52 -9.40 5.03
N ALA A 16 0.61 -8.71 5.17
CA ALA A 16 1.75 -9.23 5.91
C ALA A 16 1.48 -9.28 7.42
N PHE A 17 0.87 -8.24 7.98
CA PHE A 17 0.55 -8.20 9.41
C PHE A 17 -0.47 -9.25 9.84
N HIS A 18 -1.36 -9.71 8.98
CA HIS A 18 -2.25 -10.84 9.27
C HIS A 18 -1.48 -12.12 9.66
N GLU A 19 -0.26 -12.26 9.13
CA GLU A 19 0.60 -13.41 9.43
C GLU A 19 1.59 -13.10 10.58
N VAL A 20 2.33 -11.98 10.46
CA VAL A 20 3.48 -11.73 11.33
C VAL A 20 3.10 -11.19 12.72
N ALA A 21 1.94 -10.54 12.86
CA ALA A 21 1.51 -10.00 14.15
C ALA A 21 1.40 -11.08 15.22
N LYS A 22 0.77 -12.21 14.89
CA LYS A 22 0.62 -13.36 15.81
C LYS A 22 1.97 -13.95 16.25
N ASP A 23 2.94 -13.97 15.33
CA ASP A 23 4.28 -14.48 15.65
C ASP A 23 5.00 -13.56 16.63
N PHE A 24 4.90 -12.24 16.43
CA PHE A 24 5.44 -11.26 17.36
C PHE A 24 4.78 -11.35 18.74
N GLU A 25 3.45 -11.35 18.78
CA GLU A 25 2.67 -11.45 20.02
C GLU A 25 3.01 -12.72 20.81
N LYS A 26 3.11 -13.86 20.10
CA LYS A 26 3.47 -15.14 20.73
C LYS A 26 4.90 -15.15 21.27
N SER A 27 5.84 -14.51 20.59
CA SER A 27 7.26 -14.53 20.97
C SER A 27 7.60 -13.56 22.10
N THR A 28 6.83 -12.45 22.23
CA THR A 28 7.15 -11.37 23.18
C THR A 28 6.14 -11.22 24.31
N GLY A 29 4.92 -11.72 24.11
CA GLY A 29 3.78 -11.48 25.00
C GLY A 29 3.17 -10.09 24.87
N HIS A 30 3.67 -9.22 23.97
CA HIS A 30 3.07 -7.94 23.67
C HIS A 30 1.88 -8.12 22.73
N HIS A 31 0.98 -7.13 22.68
CA HIS A 31 -0.18 -7.15 21.77
C HIS A 31 -0.10 -5.99 20.78
N LEU A 32 -0.50 -6.23 19.52
CA LEU A 32 -0.49 -5.22 18.46
C LEU A 32 -1.91 -4.72 18.15
N ASN A 33 -2.14 -3.43 18.38
CA ASN A 33 -3.34 -2.73 17.94
C ASN A 33 -3.01 -1.95 16.66
N ILE A 34 -3.34 -2.53 15.50
CA ILE A 34 -2.93 -1.98 14.20
C ILE A 34 -4.11 -1.24 13.56
N GLU A 35 -3.88 0.02 13.20
CA GLU A 35 -4.82 0.85 12.44
C GLU A 35 -4.21 1.14 11.07
N TYR A 36 -4.91 0.68 10.02
CA TYR A 36 -4.49 0.93 8.63
C TYR A 36 -5.08 2.23 8.10
N GLY A 37 -4.30 2.90 7.23
CA GLY A 37 -4.74 4.15 6.63
C GLY A 37 -4.01 4.48 5.34
N THR A 38 -4.61 5.39 4.58
CA THR A 38 -3.98 6.02 3.41
C THR A 38 -2.91 7.02 3.84
N ALA A 39 -2.00 7.39 2.93
CA ALA A 39 -0.95 8.37 3.22
C ALA A 39 -1.51 9.70 3.78
N PRO A 40 -2.61 10.29 3.25
CA PRO A 40 -3.22 11.49 3.85
C PRO A 40 -3.74 11.27 5.27
N GLN A 41 -4.34 10.11 5.57
CA GLN A 41 -4.83 9.78 6.91
C GLN A 41 -3.68 9.65 7.91
N LEU A 42 -2.60 8.95 7.52
CA LEU A 42 -1.39 8.80 8.35
C LEU A 42 -0.65 10.14 8.53
N GLN A 43 -0.61 10.98 7.49
CA GLN A 43 -0.12 12.36 7.60
C GLN A 43 -0.90 13.14 8.66
N LYS A 44 -2.23 13.03 8.66
CA LYS A 44 -3.07 13.69 9.67
C LYS A 44 -2.78 13.17 11.08
N LYS A 45 -2.61 11.85 11.27
CA LYS A 45 -2.22 11.27 12.57
C LYS A 45 -0.91 11.87 13.10
N MET A 46 0.11 12.03 12.24
CA MET A 46 1.37 12.66 12.62
C MET A 46 1.18 14.16 12.95
N ALA A 47 0.46 14.91 12.10
CA ALA A 47 0.20 16.32 12.31
C ALA A 47 -0.49 16.59 13.65
N ASP A 48 -1.52 15.79 13.97
CA ASP A 48 -2.30 15.87 15.20
C ASP A 48 -1.53 15.33 16.42
N SER A 49 -0.31 14.82 16.26
CA SER A 49 0.43 14.13 17.33
C SER A 49 -0.41 13.04 18.01
N ALA A 50 -1.14 12.25 17.20
CA ALA A 50 -2.00 11.19 17.71
C ALA A 50 -1.20 10.23 18.61
N PRO A 51 -1.77 9.77 19.73
CA PRO A 51 -1.11 8.77 20.57
C PRO A 51 -0.86 7.47 19.80
N GLY A 52 0.39 7.03 19.73
CA GLY A 52 0.79 5.81 19.03
C GLY A 52 2.25 5.48 19.27
N ASP A 53 2.62 4.26 18.95
CA ASP A 53 3.95 3.73 19.19
C ASP A 53 4.78 3.63 17.90
N LEU A 54 4.24 3.00 16.87
CA LEU A 54 4.91 2.80 15.58
C LEU A 54 4.14 3.45 14.45
N MET A 55 4.84 4.20 13.59
CA MET A 55 4.33 4.68 12.30
C MET A 55 5.00 3.91 11.16
N ILE A 56 4.22 3.35 10.25
CA ILE A 56 4.69 2.72 9.00
C ILE A 56 3.98 3.39 7.83
N THR A 57 4.72 4.13 7.01
CA THR A 57 4.16 4.80 5.83
C THR A 57 5.24 5.07 4.78
N ALA A 58 4.89 5.75 3.69
CA ALA A 58 5.83 6.11 2.64
C ALA A 58 7.02 6.92 3.20
N THR A 59 8.24 6.50 2.86
CA THR A 59 9.48 7.10 3.36
C THR A 59 9.54 8.60 3.06
N ASN A 60 9.15 9.01 1.85
CA ASN A 60 9.13 10.42 1.45
C ASN A 60 8.14 11.28 2.27
N LEU A 61 7.08 10.66 2.80
CA LEU A 61 6.16 11.31 3.71
C LEU A 61 6.78 11.48 5.09
N MET A 62 7.38 10.42 5.63
CA MET A 62 8.04 10.44 6.95
C MET A 62 9.21 11.41 7.00
N SER A 63 9.96 11.53 5.90
CA SER A 63 11.17 12.38 5.80
C SER A 63 10.87 13.88 5.66
N ARG A 64 9.60 14.29 5.59
CA ARG A 64 9.26 15.72 5.63
C ARG A 64 9.61 16.31 7.00
N PRO A 65 10.20 17.51 7.08
CA PRO A 65 10.67 18.09 8.35
C PRO A 65 9.61 18.09 9.45
N GLU A 66 8.37 18.45 9.10
CA GLU A 66 7.22 18.50 10.04
C GLU A 66 6.84 17.12 10.59
N ASN A 67 7.03 16.05 9.81
CA ASN A 67 6.74 14.67 10.21
C ASN A 67 7.91 14.05 10.97
N LEU A 68 9.13 14.28 10.48
CA LEU A 68 10.35 13.82 11.14
C LEU A 68 10.45 14.37 12.58
N ALA A 69 9.99 15.61 12.80
CA ALA A 69 9.89 16.20 14.14
C ALA A 69 8.96 15.43 15.08
N LYS A 70 8.07 14.56 14.59
CA LYS A 70 7.14 13.72 15.37
C LYS A 70 7.64 12.30 15.61
N LEU A 71 8.75 11.93 15.01
CA LEU A 71 9.33 10.59 15.06
C LEU A 71 10.64 10.61 15.85
N VAL A 72 11.02 9.47 16.40
CA VAL A 72 12.36 9.27 16.95
C VAL A 72 13.28 8.99 15.76
N ASP A 73 14.04 9.98 15.37
CA ASP A 73 14.82 10.04 14.13
C ASP A 73 15.74 8.81 13.94
N THR A 74 16.44 8.42 15.00
CA THR A 74 17.36 7.27 15.01
C THR A 74 16.67 5.91 14.86
N SER A 75 15.32 5.86 14.95
CA SER A 75 14.54 4.62 14.85
C SER A 75 14.00 4.35 13.43
N MET A 76 14.15 5.30 12.50
CA MET A 76 13.58 5.15 11.16
C MET A 76 14.36 4.12 10.34
N VAL A 77 13.67 3.08 9.88
CA VAL A 77 14.23 2.01 9.05
C VAL A 77 13.40 1.79 7.81
N LEU A 78 14.06 1.46 6.70
CA LEU A 78 13.41 0.99 5.49
C LEU A 78 12.87 -0.43 5.70
N LEU A 79 11.57 -0.63 5.51
CA LEU A 79 10.92 -1.94 5.62
C LEU A 79 10.77 -2.64 4.27
N GLY A 80 10.67 -1.89 3.17
CA GLY A 80 10.57 -2.43 1.83
C GLY A 80 9.97 -1.43 0.83
N LYS A 81 9.64 -1.92 -0.35
CA LYS A 81 9.01 -1.10 -1.40
C LYS A 81 7.79 -1.82 -1.99
N GLY A 82 6.71 -1.08 -2.22
CA GLY A 82 5.51 -1.56 -2.89
C GLY A 82 5.39 -0.99 -4.30
N GLY A 83 5.03 -1.85 -5.25
CA GLY A 83 4.79 -1.46 -6.64
C GLY A 83 3.31 -1.23 -6.94
N VAL A 84 3.05 -0.61 -8.10
CA VAL A 84 1.70 -0.49 -8.66
C VAL A 84 1.38 -1.75 -9.45
N GLY A 85 0.24 -2.35 -9.17
CA GLY A 85 -0.28 -3.53 -9.85
C GLY A 85 -1.49 -3.21 -10.71
N VAL A 86 -1.70 -4.08 -11.70
CA VAL A 86 -2.89 -4.09 -12.56
C VAL A 86 -3.79 -5.23 -12.12
N MET A 87 -5.09 -4.96 -12.07
CA MET A 87 -6.10 -5.94 -11.69
C MET A 87 -7.31 -5.89 -12.61
N ILE A 88 -7.97 -7.05 -12.74
CA ILE A 88 -9.25 -7.21 -13.40
C ILE A 88 -10.19 -8.03 -12.52
N ARG A 89 -11.47 -8.01 -12.83
CA ARG A 89 -12.45 -8.93 -12.23
C ARG A 89 -12.15 -10.38 -12.67
N LYS A 90 -12.34 -11.33 -11.77
CA LYS A 90 -12.24 -12.76 -12.08
C LYS A 90 -13.23 -13.13 -13.21
N GLY A 91 -12.71 -13.76 -14.25
CA GLY A 91 -13.49 -14.15 -15.44
C GLY A 91 -13.68 -13.06 -16.50
N ALA A 92 -13.17 -11.85 -16.28
CA ALA A 92 -13.11 -10.83 -17.35
C ALA A 92 -12.00 -11.17 -18.37
N PRO A 93 -12.10 -10.65 -19.61
CA PRO A 93 -11.03 -10.78 -20.59
C PRO A 93 -9.72 -10.21 -20.05
N GLN A 94 -8.61 -10.92 -20.28
CA GLN A 94 -7.29 -10.48 -19.82
C GLN A 94 -6.67 -9.52 -20.83
N PRO A 95 -6.44 -8.24 -20.47
CA PRO A 95 -5.73 -7.31 -21.33
C PRO A 95 -4.24 -7.65 -21.42
N ASN A 96 -3.61 -7.29 -22.52
CA ASN A 96 -2.17 -7.43 -22.67
C ASN A 96 -1.45 -6.21 -22.04
N ILE A 97 -0.68 -6.46 -20.98
CA ILE A 97 0.11 -5.42 -20.27
C ILE A 97 1.62 -5.65 -20.36
N SER A 98 2.08 -6.50 -21.28
CA SER A 98 3.48 -6.95 -21.36
C SER A 98 4.48 -5.84 -21.73
N ASN A 99 4.02 -4.81 -22.41
CA ASN A 99 4.82 -3.65 -22.83
C ASN A 99 3.99 -2.37 -22.87
N THR A 100 4.63 -1.25 -23.12
CA THR A 100 4.00 0.08 -23.10
C THR A 100 2.94 0.29 -24.18
N GLU A 101 3.12 -0.30 -25.37
CA GLU A 101 2.17 -0.16 -26.48
C GLU A 101 0.91 -0.98 -26.20
N SER A 102 1.06 -2.27 -25.92
CA SER A 102 -0.06 -3.15 -25.58
C SER A 102 -0.83 -2.64 -24.35
N PHE A 103 -0.13 -2.07 -23.36
CA PHE A 103 -0.76 -1.44 -22.20
C PHE A 103 -1.63 -0.25 -22.60
N LYS A 104 -1.17 0.65 -23.49
CA LYS A 104 -1.97 1.78 -23.99
C LYS A 104 -3.19 1.33 -24.77
N GLU A 105 -3.04 0.30 -25.61
CA GLU A 105 -4.15 -0.30 -26.34
C GLU A 105 -5.20 -0.87 -25.38
N SER A 106 -4.77 -1.61 -24.37
CA SER A 106 -5.63 -2.18 -23.33
C SER A 106 -6.39 -1.11 -22.54
N LEU A 107 -5.73 0.02 -22.21
CA LEU A 107 -6.39 1.18 -21.61
C LEU A 107 -7.51 1.73 -22.52
N GLY A 108 -7.28 1.77 -23.83
CA GLY A 108 -8.27 2.20 -24.82
C GLY A 108 -9.49 1.30 -24.87
N GLN A 109 -9.30 0.00 -24.73
CA GLN A 109 -10.35 -1.04 -24.83
C GLN A 109 -11.13 -1.24 -23.52
N ALA A 110 -10.61 -0.80 -22.37
CA ALA A 110 -11.30 -0.88 -21.10
C ALA A 110 -12.60 -0.06 -21.12
N GLU A 111 -13.66 -0.57 -20.51
CA GLU A 111 -14.90 0.17 -20.28
C GLU A 111 -14.77 1.11 -19.08
N HIS A 112 -14.09 0.66 -18.03
CA HIS A 112 -13.85 1.41 -16.82
C HIS A 112 -12.38 1.31 -16.40
N LEU A 113 -11.80 2.44 -15.97
CA LEU A 113 -10.47 2.55 -15.38
C LEU A 113 -10.64 2.94 -13.91
N ILE A 114 -10.22 2.08 -12.99
CA ILE A 114 -10.59 2.16 -11.59
C ILE A 114 -9.35 2.23 -10.72
N TYR A 115 -9.25 3.26 -9.88
CA TYR A 115 -8.17 3.41 -8.89
C TYR A 115 -8.56 4.36 -7.74
N ASN A 116 -7.69 4.47 -6.73
CA ASN A 116 -7.92 5.33 -5.58
C ASN A 116 -7.41 6.76 -5.80
N LYS A 117 -7.73 7.68 -4.87
CA LYS A 117 -7.20 9.06 -4.82
C LYS A 117 -5.97 9.20 -3.92
N ALA A 118 -5.41 8.08 -3.43
CA ALA A 118 -4.19 8.06 -2.63
C ALA A 118 -2.93 7.99 -3.53
N SER A 119 -1.77 7.67 -2.95
CA SER A 119 -0.48 7.72 -3.65
C SER A 119 -0.44 6.95 -4.96
N THR A 120 -1.02 5.75 -5.00
CA THR A 120 -1.07 4.93 -6.22
C THR A 120 -1.88 5.60 -7.31
N GLY A 121 -3.09 6.07 -7.01
CA GLY A 121 -3.94 6.70 -8.02
C GLY A 121 -3.43 8.07 -8.47
N LEU A 122 -2.82 8.85 -7.58
CA LEU A 122 -2.15 10.09 -7.96
C LEU A 122 -1.00 9.82 -8.95
N TYR A 123 -0.28 8.72 -8.77
CA TYR A 123 0.71 8.30 -9.75
C TYR A 123 0.08 7.92 -11.09
N ILE A 124 -1.02 7.15 -11.10
CA ILE A 124 -1.74 6.77 -12.33
C ILE A 124 -2.24 8.01 -13.08
N ASP A 125 -2.81 9.00 -12.38
CA ASP A 125 -3.21 10.28 -13.00
C ASP A 125 -2.02 10.99 -13.69
N GLN A 126 -0.86 11.02 -13.02
CA GLN A 126 0.37 11.61 -13.59
C GLN A 126 0.88 10.79 -14.78
N LEU A 127 0.83 9.46 -14.69
CA LEU A 127 1.23 8.57 -15.78
C LEU A 127 0.36 8.80 -17.01
N PHE A 128 -0.97 8.83 -16.86
CA PHE A 128 -1.89 9.04 -17.98
C PHE A 128 -1.67 10.40 -18.67
N LYS A 129 -1.38 11.45 -17.90
CA LYS A 129 -0.96 12.75 -18.45
C LYS A 129 0.36 12.65 -19.21
N LYS A 130 1.38 12.01 -18.62
CA LYS A 130 2.72 11.86 -19.20
C LYS A 130 2.69 11.11 -20.54
N ILE A 131 1.84 10.07 -20.66
CA ILE A 131 1.73 9.28 -21.89
C ILE A 131 0.67 9.80 -22.86
N GLY A 132 0.03 10.95 -22.56
CA GLY A 132 -0.87 11.66 -23.46
C GLY A 132 -2.25 11.02 -23.64
N VAL A 133 -2.75 10.24 -22.66
CA VAL A 133 -4.03 9.55 -22.75
C VAL A 133 -5.09 10.07 -21.76
N ALA A 134 -4.73 10.96 -20.84
CA ALA A 134 -5.58 11.37 -19.72
C ALA A 134 -6.95 11.90 -20.18
N GLU A 135 -7.00 12.84 -21.13
CA GLU A 135 -8.25 13.44 -21.60
C GLU A 135 -9.17 12.40 -22.27
N LYS A 136 -8.59 11.52 -23.09
CA LYS A 136 -9.32 10.45 -23.78
C LYS A 136 -9.93 9.43 -22.82
N LEU A 137 -9.29 9.21 -21.67
CA LEU A 137 -9.69 8.21 -20.70
C LEU A 137 -10.57 8.76 -19.55
N GLU A 138 -10.68 10.08 -19.41
CA GLU A 138 -11.34 10.71 -18.26
C GLU A 138 -12.81 10.28 -18.12
N SER A 139 -13.55 10.19 -19.22
CA SER A 139 -14.98 9.82 -19.20
C SER A 139 -15.27 8.42 -18.68
N LYS A 140 -14.27 7.55 -18.64
CA LYS A 140 -14.37 6.18 -18.13
C LYS A 140 -13.50 5.91 -16.89
N THR A 141 -12.94 6.96 -16.30
CA THR A 141 -12.09 6.86 -15.12
C THR A 141 -12.89 7.08 -13.83
N GLU A 142 -12.86 6.11 -12.95
CA GLU A 142 -13.50 6.14 -11.63
C GLU A 142 -12.43 6.16 -10.52
N ARG A 143 -12.54 7.16 -9.62
CA ARG A 143 -11.57 7.38 -8.53
C ARG A 143 -12.23 7.24 -7.18
N PHE A 144 -11.72 6.35 -6.34
CA PHE A 144 -12.23 6.01 -5.02
C PHE A 144 -11.37 6.62 -3.90
N VAL A 145 -11.92 6.71 -2.69
CA VAL A 145 -11.20 7.32 -1.55
C VAL A 145 -9.99 6.48 -1.15
N ASN A 146 -10.11 5.15 -1.17
CA ASN A 146 -9.09 4.20 -0.75
C ASN A 146 -8.96 3.03 -1.73
N GLY A 147 -7.98 2.15 -1.49
CA GLY A 147 -7.70 0.99 -2.35
C GLY A 147 -8.78 -0.08 -2.27
N ASP A 148 -9.34 -0.32 -1.09
CA ASP A 148 -10.37 -1.35 -0.91
C ASP A 148 -11.64 -1.02 -1.70
N ASP A 149 -12.15 0.22 -1.62
CA ASP A 149 -13.31 0.65 -2.41
C ASP A 149 -13.08 0.47 -3.91
N ALA A 150 -11.87 0.80 -4.41
CA ALA A 150 -11.52 0.60 -5.80
C ALA A 150 -11.51 -0.90 -6.18
N ILE A 151 -10.93 -1.76 -5.35
CA ILE A 151 -10.92 -3.20 -5.55
C ILE A 151 -12.35 -3.77 -5.52
N GLN A 152 -13.18 -3.36 -4.55
CA GLN A 152 -14.58 -3.78 -4.47
C GLN A 152 -15.37 -3.36 -5.70
N ARG A 153 -15.10 -2.18 -6.27
CA ARG A 153 -15.73 -1.75 -7.52
C ARG A 153 -15.34 -2.65 -8.70
N VAL A 154 -14.06 -3.07 -8.79
CA VAL A 154 -13.63 -4.05 -9.81
C VAL A 154 -14.34 -5.39 -9.62
N ILE A 155 -14.40 -5.90 -8.40
CA ILE A 155 -15.04 -7.20 -8.08
C ILE A 155 -16.53 -7.21 -8.48
N ARG A 156 -17.26 -6.11 -8.20
CA ARG A 156 -18.69 -5.96 -8.48
C ARG A 156 -19.02 -5.57 -9.92
N GLY A 157 -18.02 -5.30 -10.72
CA GLY A 157 -18.19 -4.94 -12.10
C GLY A 157 -18.75 -6.09 -12.94
N SER A 158 -19.29 -5.77 -14.10
CA SER A 158 -19.86 -6.74 -15.05
C SER A 158 -19.27 -6.62 -16.46
N GLY A 159 -18.43 -5.61 -16.68
CA GLY A 159 -17.80 -5.29 -17.95
C GLY A 159 -16.32 -5.60 -17.98
N ASN A 160 -15.63 -4.81 -18.79
CA ASN A 160 -14.16 -4.84 -18.93
C ASN A 160 -13.54 -3.77 -18.00
N GLU A 161 -13.61 -4.03 -16.72
CA GLU A 161 -12.99 -3.20 -15.68
C GLU A 161 -11.48 -3.42 -15.66
N PHE A 162 -10.72 -2.33 -15.70
CA PHE A 162 -9.27 -2.33 -15.62
C PHE A 162 -8.83 -1.49 -14.41
N GLY A 163 -8.39 -2.15 -13.37
CA GLY A 163 -8.10 -1.53 -12.09
C GLY A 163 -6.60 -1.38 -11.80
N PHE A 164 -6.25 -0.38 -10.98
CA PHE A 164 -4.89 -0.12 -10.49
C PHE A 164 -4.89 0.01 -8.99
N GLY A 165 -3.92 -0.62 -8.34
CA GLY A 165 -3.77 -0.60 -6.88
C GLY A 165 -2.35 -0.94 -6.44
N ALA A 166 -2.10 -0.89 -5.14
CA ALA A 166 -0.88 -1.47 -4.59
C ALA A 166 -0.90 -3.00 -4.78
N ILE A 167 0.21 -3.58 -5.23
CA ILE A 167 0.31 -5.03 -5.50
C ILE A 167 -0.16 -5.85 -4.29
N ALA A 168 0.25 -5.46 -3.09
CA ALA A 168 -0.12 -6.17 -1.87
C ALA A 168 -1.63 -6.19 -1.62
N GLU A 169 -2.31 -5.05 -1.79
CA GLU A 169 -3.76 -4.93 -1.62
C GLU A 169 -4.52 -5.77 -2.66
N ILE A 170 -4.06 -5.79 -3.91
CA ILE A 170 -4.66 -6.61 -4.97
C ILE A 170 -4.53 -8.10 -4.63
N LYS A 171 -3.31 -8.56 -4.30
CA LYS A 171 -3.04 -9.96 -3.95
C LYS A 171 -3.88 -10.45 -2.77
N MET A 172 -4.07 -9.63 -1.74
CA MET A 172 -4.92 -9.96 -0.59
C MET A 172 -6.38 -10.24 -0.98
N ASN A 173 -6.84 -9.65 -2.08
CA ASN A 173 -8.22 -9.74 -2.52
C ASN A 173 -8.46 -10.77 -3.65
N GLU A 174 -7.43 -11.51 -4.11
CA GLU A 174 -7.58 -12.49 -5.20
C GLU A 174 -8.61 -13.58 -4.88
N THR A 175 -8.71 -14.00 -3.62
CA THR A 175 -9.73 -14.97 -3.19
C THR A 175 -11.15 -14.40 -3.18
N LYS A 176 -11.30 -13.07 -3.24
CA LYS A 176 -12.59 -12.37 -3.21
C LYS A 176 -13.14 -12.05 -4.61
N GLY A 177 -12.40 -12.37 -5.67
CA GLY A 177 -12.90 -12.22 -7.05
C GLY A 177 -12.17 -11.19 -7.91
N VAL A 178 -11.02 -10.71 -7.50
CA VAL A 178 -10.07 -9.95 -8.33
C VAL A 178 -8.96 -10.87 -8.82
N VAL A 179 -8.36 -10.55 -9.97
CA VAL A 179 -7.17 -11.21 -10.50
C VAL A 179 -6.06 -10.19 -10.61
N TYR A 180 -4.92 -10.48 -10.00
CA TYR A 180 -3.69 -9.73 -10.20
C TYR A 180 -3.06 -10.13 -11.54
N LEU A 181 -3.02 -9.22 -12.51
CA LEU A 181 -2.43 -9.48 -13.83
C LEU A 181 -0.91 -9.35 -13.85
N GLY A 182 -0.36 -8.51 -13.00
CA GLY A 182 1.05 -8.20 -12.96
C GLY A 182 1.33 -6.74 -12.57
N PRO A 183 2.63 -6.36 -12.48
CA PRO A 183 3.03 -4.97 -12.31
C PRO A 183 2.71 -4.16 -13.59
N LEU A 184 2.75 -2.83 -13.50
CA LEU A 184 2.81 -1.99 -14.68
C LEU A 184 4.03 -2.36 -15.54
N PRO A 185 4.01 -2.11 -16.88
CA PRO A 185 5.21 -2.22 -17.70
C PRO A 185 6.40 -1.51 -17.04
N THR A 186 7.60 -2.06 -17.16
CA THR A 186 8.80 -1.60 -16.43
C THR A 186 9.03 -0.09 -16.54
N GLU A 187 8.81 0.48 -17.74
CA GLU A 187 8.99 1.91 -18.02
C GLU A 187 7.96 2.80 -17.34
N TYR A 188 6.84 2.20 -16.93
CA TYR A 188 5.71 2.86 -16.26
C TYR A 188 5.57 2.45 -14.79
N GLN A 189 6.44 1.56 -14.31
CA GLN A 189 6.35 1.11 -12.92
C GLN A 189 6.81 2.20 -11.96
N ASN A 190 6.11 2.29 -10.84
CA ASN A 190 6.49 3.15 -9.73
C ASN A 190 6.52 2.35 -8.44
N TYR A 191 7.58 2.56 -7.68
CA TYR A 191 7.75 1.94 -6.37
C TYR A 191 7.67 3.01 -5.28
N THR A 192 6.89 2.74 -4.27
CA THR A 192 6.87 3.51 -3.03
C THR A 192 7.73 2.80 -2.00
N ASN A 193 8.79 3.46 -1.53
CA ASN A 193 9.55 2.99 -0.37
C ASN A 193 8.76 3.26 0.90
N TYR A 194 8.73 2.28 1.80
CA TYR A 194 8.04 2.36 3.08
C TYR A 194 9.04 2.22 4.22
N SER A 195 8.91 3.08 5.20
CA SER A 195 9.72 3.05 6.42
C SER A 195 8.83 2.88 7.66
N GLY A 196 9.41 2.34 8.72
CA GLY A 196 8.85 2.32 10.05
C GLY A 196 9.69 3.18 11.00
N ALA A 197 9.05 3.89 11.93
CA ALA A 197 9.75 4.64 12.96
C ALA A 197 8.93 4.72 14.25
N VAL A 198 9.60 4.76 15.38
CA VAL A 198 9.00 5.00 16.70
C VAL A 198 8.43 6.43 16.72
N MET A 199 7.18 6.56 17.15
CA MET A 199 6.54 7.87 17.34
C MET A 199 7.03 8.51 18.65
N LYS A 200 7.25 9.83 18.68
CA LYS A 200 7.59 10.56 19.92
C LYS A 200 6.50 10.51 20.99
N THR A 201 5.28 10.17 20.60
CA THR A 201 4.15 9.95 21.51
C THR A 201 4.14 8.57 22.16
N SER A 202 5.07 7.68 21.77
CA SER A 202 5.13 6.31 22.30
C SER A 202 5.40 6.31 23.80
N LYS A 203 4.61 5.49 24.51
CA LYS A 203 4.84 5.17 25.92
C LYS A 203 5.71 3.93 26.10
N HIS A 204 5.96 3.19 25.02
CA HIS A 204 6.68 1.91 24.98
C HIS A 204 7.79 1.90 23.92
N PRO A 205 8.74 2.88 23.95
CA PRO A 205 9.70 3.02 22.85
C PRO A 205 10.66 1.83 22.73
N LYS A 206 10.95 1.13 23.82
CA LYS A 206 11.83 -0.07 23.81
C LYS A 206 11.13 -1.26 23.14
N GLU A 207 9.89 -1.51 23.48
CA GLU A 207 9.07 -2.59 22.93
C GLU A 207 8.73 -2.31 21.46
N THR A 208 8.54 -1.03 21.12
CA THR A 208 8.36 -0.59 19.73
C THR A 208 9.63 -0.81 18.90
N GLN A 209 10.80 -0.53 19.47
CA GLN A 209 12.08 -0.83 18.83
C GLN A 209 12.25 -2.34 18.60
N GLN A 210 11.86 -3.18 19.56
CA GLN A 210 11.85 -4.63 19.41
C GLN A 210 10.92 -5.08 18.26
N LEU A 211 9.76 -4.42 18.10
CA LEU A 211 8.88 -4.68 16.94
C LEU A 211 9.56 -4.30 15.63
N ILE A 212 10.24 -3.15 15.56
CA ILE A 212 10.99 -2.74 14.37
C ILE A 212 12.06 -3.76 14.01
N GLU A 213 12.83 -4.25 14.99
CA GLU A 213 13.85 -5.28 14.78
C GLU A 213 13.23 -6.60 14.29
N PHE A 214 12.09 -7.02 14.86
CA PHE A 214 11.36 -8.18 14.41
C PHE A 214 10.90 -8.03 12.94
N LEU A 215 10.38 -6.85 12.54
CA LEU A 215 9.96 -6.59 11.17
C LEU A 215 11.11 -6.62 10.15
N GLN A 216 12.36 -6.50 10.60
CA GLN A 216 13.54 -6.59 9.75
C GLN A 216 14.13 -8.00 9.64
N THR A 217 13.61 -8.98 10.37
CA THR A 217 14.10 -10.37 10.29
C THR A 217 13.86 -10.97 8.91
N ASP A 218 14.74 -11.89 8.47
CA ASP A 218 14.60 -12.56 7.17
C ASP A 218 13.28 -13.30 7.03
N LYS A 219 12.76 -13.87 8.12
CA LYS A 219 11.45 -14.52 8.17
C LYS A 219 10.34 -13.53 7.79
N VAL A 220 10.32 -12.35 8.37
CA VAL A 220 9.30 -11.33 8.10
C VAL A 220 9.48 -10.72 6.71
N ARG A 221 10.71 -10.47 6.28
CA ARG A 221 11.02 -10.00 4.92
C ARG A 221 10.52 -10.98 3.86
N ALA A 222 10.63 -12.30 4.08
CA ALA A 222 10.07 -13.30 3.19
C ALA A 222 8.53 -13.21 3.11
N VAL A 223 7.85 -12.90 4.23
CA VAL A 223 6.41 -12.64 4.22
C VAL A 223 6.09 -11.36 3.45
N PHE A 224 6.81 -10.28 3.69
CA PHE A 224 6.65 -9.01 2.95
C PHE A 224 6.74 -9.24 1.44
N LYS A 225 7.79 -9.92 0.98
CA LYS A 225 7.99 -10.23 -0.44
C LYS A 225 6.83 -11.06 -1.02
N ARG A 226 6.40 -12.11 -0.33
CA ARG A 226 5.28 -12.94 -0.76
C ARG A 226 3.97 -12.14 -0.87
N THR A 227 3.76 -11.21 0.03
CA THR A 227 2.55 -10.38 0.08
C THR A 227 2.63 -9.12 -0.81
N GLY A 228 3.77 -8.84 -1.46
CA GLY A 228 3.89 -7.78 -2.46
C GLY A 228 4.66 -6.53 -2.00
N ILE A 229 5.45 -6.64 -0.93
CA ILE A 229 6.43 -5.64 -0.48
C ILE A 229 7.82 -6.26 -0.66
N ASP A 230 8.65 -5.68 -1.55
CA ASP A 230 10.03 -6.13 -1.85
C ASP A 230 11.08 -5.38 -1.02
#